data_2f7e6b7cec9e7c5d25cf0944266fe8cb
#
_entry.id   2f7e6b7cec9e7c5d25cf0944266fe8cb
#
_cell.length_a   1.000
_cell.length_b   1.000
_cell.length_c   1.000
_cell.angle_alpha   90.00
_cell.angle_beta   90.00
_cell.angle_gamma   90.00
#
_symmetry.space_group_name_H-M   'P 1'
#
loop_
_entity.id
_entity.type
_entity.pdbx_description
1 polymer ?
#
loop_
_entity_poly.entity_id
_entity_poly.type
_entity_poly.pdbx_seq_one_letter_code
_entity_poly.pdbx_strand_id
1 'polypeptide(L)'
;MNPFVSPCEFTRRDVLCVAAACAAGLLTGGPAQATEAPAFEIVDPPQVISWKPPLYHGWPTLARRKNGELLLVWSGGRESHVCPFGRVEFMISPDDGRTWSWPQVLLDGPIDDRDAGVVETADGSILVTTFTSLDYQPMLEQAEKLQPGQPGAWEPLRLREWQAVQRRISAEQRQAELGTWMTRSTDGGVTWSARYATPVNSPHGPIQLADGRLLYCGVELWKPEHRVGVCQSTDDGLTWDWLATMPIRPGDDSTEYHELHAVETASGKLVAHIRNHNPVNAQETLQTESTDGGKTWTTPHSIGVWGLPSHLLCLRDGRLLMSYGHRRPPRGNQVRVSSDAGQTWSEPILLTTDAYSGDMGYPSSVECEDGTLVTVWYERLKDSPLAQLRQTRWRLKG
;
A
#
# COMPACT_ATOMS: atom_id res chain seq x y z
N MET A 1 5.76 -3.13 23.21
CA MET A 1 4.33 -3.29 23.53
C MET A 1 3.57 -2.69 22.39
N ASN A 2 2.97 -3.48 21.55
CA ASN A 2 2.36 -3.03 20.31
C ASN A 2 0.85 -2.83 20.50
N PRO A 3 0.24 -1.68 20.18
CA PRO A 3 -1.18 -1.40 20.39
C PRO A 3 -2.01 -1.67 19.12
N PHE A 4 -1.94 -2.85 18.56
CA PHE A 4 -2.82 -3.23 17.45
C PHE A 4 -3.85 -4.24 17.94
N VAL A 5 -4.83 -3.84 18.72
CA VAL A 5 -6.20 -4.36 18.77
C VAL A 5 -6.96 -3.61 19.88
N SER A 6 -7.87 -2.72 19.55
CA SER A 6 -9.03 -2.46 20.41
C SER A 6 -10.20 -1.97 19.56
N PRO A 7 -11.40 -2.56 19.71
CA PRO A 7 -12.61 -2.01 19.11
C PRO A 7 -13.09 -0.85 19.97
N CYS A 8 -13.11 0.35 19.44
CA CYS A 8 -13.66 1.53 20.08
C CYS A 8 -15.19 1.56 19.91
N GLU A 9 -15.91 1.21 20.97
CA GLU A 9 -17.32 1.58 21.12
C GLU A 9 -17.40 3.04 21.53
N PHE A 10 -18.03 3.87 20.71
CA PHE A 10 -18.32 5.25 21.06
C PHE A 10 -19.60 5.34 21.87
N THR A 11 -19.51 5.78 23.14
CA THR A 11 -20.63 6.28 23.91
C THR A 11 -20.84 7.78 23.68
N ARG A 12 -22.10 8.16 23.46
CA ARG A 12 -22.55 9.56 23.35
C ARG A 12 -22.42 10.26 24.68
N ARG A 13 -21.60 11.31 24.76
CA ARG A 13 -21.74 12.54 25.57
C ARG A 13 -20.52 13.41 25.35
N ASP A 14 -20.76 14.59 24.83
CA ASP A 14 -20.46 15.89 25.39
C ASP A 14 -20.49 16.95 24.30
N VAL A 15 -21.55 17.73 24.39
CA VAL A 15 -21.71 19.00 23.67
C VAL A 15 -21.65 20.10 24.74
N LEU A 16 -20.96 21.17 24.43
CA LEU A 16 -21.00 22.54 24.97
C LEU A 16 -19.70 23.03 25.60
N CYS A 17 -19.14 24.03 24.99
CA CYS A 17 -18.93 25.43 25.43
C CYS A 17 -17.73 26.07 24.77
N VAL A 18 -17.90 27.14 24.22
CA VAL A 18 -17.82 28.59 24.38
C VAL A 18 -16.80 29.24 23.47
N ALA A 19 -17.30 30.20 22.69
CA ALA A 19 -16.56 31.11 21.84
C ALA A 19 -15.85 32.18 22.67
N ALA A 20 -14.60 32.47 22.32
CA ALA A 20 -13.97 33.75 22.60
C ALA A 20 -13.12 34.16 21.39
N ALA A 21 -13.48 35.28 20.82
CA ALA A 21 -12.79 35.91 19.70
C ALA A 21 -11.50 36.60 20.15
N CYS A 22 -10.39 36.29 19.46
CA CYS A 22 -9.25 37.21 19.33
C CYS A 22 -8.84 37.24 17.88
N ALA A 23 -9.04 38.39 17.24
CA ALA A 23 -8.61 38.67 15.89
C ALA A 23 -7.09 38.91 15.88
N ALA A 24 -6.36 37.99 15.24
CA ALA A 24 -5.02 38.25 14.73
C ALA A 24 -5.00 37.66 13.31
N GLY A 25 -4.84 38.56 12.33
CA GLY A 25 -4.87 38.20 10.92
C GLY A 25 -3.65 37.33 10.56
N LEU A 26 -3.88 36.03 10.43
CA LEU A 26 -3.04 35.11 9.73
C LEU A 26 -3.83 34.69 8.49
N LEU A 27 -3.24 34.93 7.33
CA LEU A 27 -3.73 34.35 6.05
C LEU A 27 -3.63 32.83 6.15
N THR A 28 -4.64 32.19 6.75
CA THR A 28 -4.83 30.77 6.66
C THR A 28 -5.44 30.48 5.30
N GLY A 29 -4.64 30.00 4.36
CA GLY A 29 -5.20 29.33 3.20
C GLY A 29 -6.11 28.21 3.70
N GLY A 30 -7.43 28.36 3.53
CA GLY A 30 -8.39 27.28 3.79
C GLY A 30 -8.03 26.07 2.94
N PRO A 31 -8.49 24.86 3.29
CA PRO A 31 -8.28 23.70 2.44
C PRO A 31 -8.76 24.02 1.03
N ALA A 32 -7.90 23.74 0.04
CA ALA A 32 -8.23 23.95 -1.36
C ALA A 32 -9.55 23.21 -1.66
N GLN A 33 -10.50 23.92 -2.24
CA GLN A 33 -11.82 23.36 -2.51
C GLN A 33 -11.68 22.24 -3.56
N ALA A 34 -12.23 21.07 -3.27
CA ALA A 34 -12.22 19.94 -4.21
C ALA A 34 -12.87 20.35 -5.54
N THR A 35 -12.28 19.93 -6.64
CA THR A 35 -12.85 20.13 -7.97
C THR A 35 -13.92 19.07 -8.26
N GLU A 36 -14.84 19.33 -9.18
CA GLU A 36 -15.83 18.33 -9.60
C GLU A 36 -15.14 17.05 -10.08
N ALA A 37 -15.74 15.89 -9.79
CA ALA A 37 -15.22 14.62 -10.31
C ALA A 37 -15.32 14.59 -11.83
N PRO A 38 -14.26 14.19 -12.55
CA PRO A 38 -14.34 14.05 -13.99
C PRO A 38 -15.32 12.93 -14.37
N ALA A 39 -15.95 13.05 -15.51
CA ALA A 39 -16.81 11.99 -16.05
C ALA A 39 -15.98 10.73 -16.30
N PHE A 40 -16.54 9.57 -16.00
CA PHE A 40 -15.87 8.28 -16.15
C PHE A 40 -16.83 7.21 -16.70
N GLU A 41 -16.27 6.09 -17.10
CA GLU A 41 -17.01 4.93 -17.59
C GLU A 41 -16.38 3.66 -17.07
N ILE A 42 -17.18 2.76 -16.52
CA ILE A 42 -16.75 1.40 -16.19
C ILE A 42 -16.79 0.58 -17.47
N VAL A 43 -15.64 0.10 -17.92
CA VAL A 43 -15.49 -0.76 -19.11
C VAL A 43 -15.82 -2.20 -18.73
N ASP A 44 -15.20 -2.71 -17.67
CA ASP A 44 -15.52 -4.01 -17.09
C ASP A 44 -15.84 -3.82 -15.60
N PRO A 45 -16.97 -4.34 -15.11
CA PRO A 45 -17.35 -4.22 -13.71
C PRO A 45 -16.35 -4.91 -12.79
N PRO A 46 -16.36 -4.56 -11.49
CA PRO A 46 -15.51 -5.21 -10.50
C PRO A 46 -15.67 -6.73 -10.49
N GLN A 47 -14.56 -7.44 -10.66
CA GLN A 47 -14.52 -8.91 -10.71
C GLN A 47 -13.39 -9.47 -9.84
N VAL A 48 -13.59 -10.67 -9.30
CA VAL A 48 -12.55 -11.40 -8.56
C VAL A 48 -11.54 -11.99 -9.54
N ILE A 49 -10.26 -11.79 -9.26
CA ILE A 49 -9.14 -12.31 -10.05
C ILE A 49 -8.26 -13.30 -9.30
N SER A 50 -8.47 -13.48 -8.00
CA SER A 50 -7.76 -14.48 -7.20
C SER A 50 -8.55 -15.79 -7.16
N TRP A 51 -7.88 -16.89 -7.56
CA TRP A 51 -8.54 -18.15 -7.87
C TRP A 51 -8.35 -19.27 -6.85
N LYS A 52 -7.80 -18.99 -5.66
CA LYS A 52 -7.52 -20.05 -4.68
C LYS A 52 -8.27 -19.85 -3.36
N PRO A 53 -9.57 -20.16 -3.27
CA PRO A 53 -10.17 -20.39 -1.97
C PRO A 53 -9.60 -21.73 -1.40
N PRO A 54 -9.29 -21.82 -0.11
CA PRO A 54 -9.59 -20.84 0.94
C PRO A 54 -8.34 -20.05 1.38
N LEU A 55 -7.70 -19.30 0.52
CA LEU A 55 -6.54 -18.49 0.88
C LEU A 55 -6.89 -17.01 0.91
N TYR A 56 -6.31 -16.29 1.88
CA TYR A 56 -6.37 -14.85 1.99
C TYR A 56 -5.31 -14.24 1.08
N HIS A 57 -5.72 -13.30 0.23
CA HIS A 57 -4.86 -12.51 -0.64
C HIS A 57 -5.00 -11.04 -0.28
N GLY A 58 -3.88 -10.35 -0.07
CA GLY A 58 -3.91 -8.95 0.33
C GLY A 58 -2.76 -8.12 -0.24
N TRP A 59 -2.94 -6.81 -0.15
CA TRP A 59 -1.94 -5.78 -0.45
C TRP A 59 -1.33 -5.92 -1.85
N PRO A 60 -2.16 -5.85 -2.92
CA PRO A 60 -1.67 -5.96 -4.28
C PRO A 60 -0.98 -4.69 -4.75
N THR A 61 0.01 -4.84 -5.63
CA THR A 61 0.57 -3.76 -6.44
C THR A 61 0.62 -4.17 -7.90
N LEU A 62 0.24 -3.26 -8.76
CA LEU A 62 0.15 -3.42 -10.20
C LEU A 62 1.17 -2.52 -10.89
N ALA A 63 1.93 -3.07 -11.84
CA ALA A 63 2.80 -2.32 -12.74
C ALA A 63 2.50 -2.69 -14.19
N ARG A 64 2.65 -1.71 -15.10
CA ARG A 64 2.60 -1.95 -16.54
C ARG A 64 4.01 -1.95 -17.10
N ARG A 65 4.33 -3.00 -17.83
CA ARG A 65 5.62 -3.19 -18.51
C ARG A 65 5.68 -2.40 -19.81
N LYS A 66 6.88 -2.14 -20.27
CA LYS A 66 7.12 -1.50 -21.58
C LYS A 66 6.58 -2.30 -22.77
N ASN A 67 6.53 -3.63 -22.65
CA ASN A 67 5.96 -4.51 -23.68
C ASN A 67 4.42 -4.57 -23.64
N GLY A 68 3.77 -3.85 -22.71
CA GLY A 68 2.33 -3.80 -22.54
C GLY A 68 1.77 -4.80 -21.52
N GLU A 69 2.51 -5.79 -21.09
CA GLU A 69 2.07 -6.72 -20.05
C GLU A 69 1.83 -6.02 -18.72
N LEU A 70 0.89 -6.51 -17.94
CA LEU A 70 0.67 -6.09 -16.56
C LEU A 70 1.30 -7.12 -15.61
N LEU A 71 2.01 -6.62 -14.62
CA LEU A 71 2.53 -7.41 -13.50
C LEU A 71 1.70 -7.10 -12.26
N LEU A 72 1.17 -8.12 -11.61
CA LEU A 72 0.46 -8.03 -10.34
C LEU A 72 1.19 -8.84 -9.30
N VAL A 73 1.61 -8.21 -8.22
CA VAL A 73 2.21 -8.86 -7.05
C VAL A 73 1.34 -8.65 -5.83
N TRP A 74 1.34 -9.60 -4.88
CA TRP A 74 0.58 -9.49 -3.64
C TRP A 74 1.14 -10.41 -2.55
N SER A 75 0.71 -10.23 -1.32
CA SER A 75 0.94 -11.20 -0.25
C SER A 75 -0.17 -12.26 -0.30
N GLY A 76 0.22 -13.48 -0.59
CA GLY A 76 -0.66 -14.64 -0.73
C GLY A 76 -0.29 -15.78 0.21
N GLY A 77 -0.82 -16.97 -0.04
CA GLY A 77 -0.56 -18.16 0.77
C GLY A 77 -1.12 -18.13 2.18
N ARG A 78 -1.90 -17.13 2.54
CA ARG A 78 -2.30 -16.79 3.89
C ARG A 78 -3.62 -17.44 4.28
N GLU A 79 -3.79 -17.75 5.56
CA GLU A 79 -5.09 -18.18 6.10
C GLU A 79 -5.88 -17.01 6.72
N SER A 80 -5.21 -15.90 7.01
CA SER A 80 -5.79 -14.69 7.61
C SER A 80 -4.90 -13.48 7.38
N HIS A 81 -5.38 -12.29 7.77
CA HIS A 81 -4.65 -11.02 7.67
C HIS A 81 -3.26 -11.08 8.34
N VAL A 82 -3.16 -11.73 9.49
CA VAL A 82 -1.90 -12.02 10.19
C VAL A 82 -1.78 -13.53 10.33
N CYS A 83 -0.74 -14.12 9.77
CA CYS A 83 -0.44 -15.55 9.90
C CYS A 83 1.03 -15.81 9.52
N PRO A 84 1.60 -16.96 9.89
CA PRO A 84 3.01 -17.28 9.57
C PRO A 84 3.24 -17.81 8.15
N PHE A 85 2.21 -17.88 7.30
CA PHE A 85 2.27 -18.54 5.98
C PHE A 85 2.36 -17.55 4.82
N GLY A 86 2.47 -16.24 5.12
CA GLY A 86 2.54 -15.21 4.10
C GLY A 86 3.73 -15.38 3.17
N ARG A 87 3.49 -15.26 1.88
CA ARG A 87 4.50 -15.32 0.83
C ARG A 87 4.16 -14.31 -0.28
N VAL A 88 5.13 -13.92 -1.08
CA VAL A 88 4.91 -13.08 -2.24
C VAL A 88 4.54 -13.94 -3.43
N GLU A 89 3.41 -13.64 -4.03
CA GLU A 89 2.92 -14.27 -5.26
C GLU A 89 2.81 -13.23 -6.37
N PHE A 90 2.86 -13.67 -7.64
CA PHE A 90 2.66 -12.79 -8.78
C PHE A 90 1.88 -13.45 -9.92
N MET A 91 1.25 -12.61 -10.75
CA MET A 91 0.59 -12.97 -12.00
C MET A 91 0.97 -11.99 -13.10
N ILE A 92 0.87 -12.42 -14.34
CA ILE A 92 1.06 -11.59 -15.53
C ILE A 92 -0.23 -11.60 -16.36
N SER A 93 -0.59 -10.41 -16.87
CA SER A 93 -1.64 -10.27 -17.89
C SER A 93 -1.02 -9.78 -19.19
N PRO A 94 -1.21 -10.47 -20.31
CA PRO A 94 -0.71 -10.05 -21.62
C PRO A 94 -1.70 -9.13 -22.38
N ASP A 95 -2.87 -8.86 -21.82
CA ASP A 95 -4.03 -8.30 -22.53
C ASP A 95 -4.78 -7.24 -21.69
N ASP A 96 -4.02 -6.36 -21.02
CA ASP A 96 -4.54 -5.24 -20.23
C ASP A 96 -5.53 -5.67 -19.14
N GLY A 97 -5.24 -6.78 -18.44
CA GLY A 97 -6.04 -7.26 -17.31
C GLY A 97 -7.29 -8.05 -17.70
N ARG A 98 -7.48 -8.40 -18.99
CA ARG A 98 -8.63 -9.24 -19.40
C ARG A 98 -8.45 -10.67 -18.94
N THR A 99 -7.23 -11.20 -19.05
CA THR A 99 -6.86 -12.53 -18.53
C THR A 99 -5.58 -12.44 -17.70
N TRP A 100 -5.42 -13.39 -16.79
CA TRP A 100 -4.27 -13.48 -15.89
C TRP A 100 -3.67 -14.89 -15.94
N SER A 101 -2.36 -14.99 -15.85
CA SER A 101 -1.66 -16.25 -15.64
C SER A 101 -2.06 -16.91 -14.32
N TRP A 102 -1.72 -18.18 -14.12
CA TRP A 102 -1.77 -18.76 -12.78
C TRP A 102 -0.82 -18.03 -11.83
N PRO A 103 -1.20 -17.89 -10.55
CA PRO A 103 -0.30 -17.37 -9.52
C PRO A 103 0.99 -18.20 -9.43
N GLN A 104 2.12 -17.52 -9.38
CA GLN A 104 3.43 -18.09 -9.13
C GLN A 104 3.96 -17.57 -7.81
N VAL A 105 4.64 -18.43 -7.04
CA VAL A 105 5.32 -18.03 -5.80
C VAL A 105 6.65 -17.41 -6.20
N LEU A 106 6.89 -16.20 -5.71
CA LEU A 106 8.11 -15.45 -5.97
C LEU A 106 9.07 -15.51 -4.77
N LEU A 107 8.55 -15.28 -3.57
CA LEU A 107 9.28 -15.38 -2.31
C LEU A 107 8.43 -16.13 -1.29
N ASP A 108 9.04 -17.07 -0.57
CA ASP A 108 8.42 -17.80 0.55
C ASP A 108 9.50 -17.99 1.62
N GLY A 109 9.57 -17.02 2.52
CA GLY A 109 10.54 -16.96 3.59
C GLY A 109 10.20 -17.88 4.77
N PRO A 110 11.09 -17.97 5.77
CA PRO A 110 10.84 -18.79 6.96
C PRO A 110 9.89 -18.14 7.97
N ILE A 111 9.53 -16.86 7.77
CA ILE A 111 8.56 -16.09 8.54
C ILE A 111 7.61 -15.37 7.59
N ASP A 112 6.60 -14.66 8.11
CA ASP A 112 5.56 -14.00 7.31
C ASP A 112 6.15 -12.95 6.34
N ASP A 113 6.05 -13.18 5.02
CA ASP A 113 6.35 -12.22 3.97
C ASP A 113 5.09 -11.39 3.66
N ARG A 114 5.22 -10.04 3.68
CA ARG A 114 4.08 -9.11 3.62
C ARG A 114 4.30 -7.99 2.62
N ASP A 115 3.19 -7.42 2.17
CA ASP A 115 3.09 -6.21 1.35
C ASP A 115 4.10 -6.17 0.20
N ALA A 116 3.65 -6.51 -0.99
CA ALA A 116 4.51 -6.59 -2.15
C ALA A 116 4.32 -5.38 -3.07
N GLY A 117 5.43 -4.69 -3.36
CA GLY A 117 5.51 -3.64 -4.38
C GLY A 117 6.19 -4.14 -5.65
N VAL A 118 5.90 -3.54 -6.80
CA VAL A 118 6.55 -3.89 -8.07
C VAL A 118 6.76 -2.69 -8.98
N VAL A 119 7.88 -2.68 -9.66
CA VAL A 119 8.19 -1.73 -10.75
C VAL A 119 9.02 -2.42 -11.83
N GLU A 120 8.77 -2.09 -13.11
CA GLU A 120 9.73 -2.35 -14.19
C GLU A 120 10.56 -1.09 -14.43
N THR A 121 11.88 -1.23 -14.41
CA THR A 121 12.82 -0.11 -14.61
C THR A 121 12.98 0.25 -16.09
N ALA A 122 13.61 1.41 -16.36
CA ALA A 122 13.95 1.81 -17.73
C ALA A 122 14.86 0.80 -18.44
N ASP A 123 15.68 0.06 -17.71
CA ASP A 123 16.56 -0.98 -18.26
C ASP A 123 15.84 -2.33 -18.46
N GLY A 124 14.54 -2.40 -18.09
CA GLY A 124 13.70 -3.61 -18.23
C GLY A 124 13.84 -4.59 -17.08
N SER A 125 14.55 -4.24 -16.02
CA SER A 125 14.58 -5.04 -14.79
C SER A 125 13.25 -4.93 -14.06
N ILE A 126 12.80 -6.03 -13.46
CA ILE A 126 11.63 -6.03 -12.58
C ILE A 126 12.13 -6.11 -11.15
N LEU A 127 11.72 -5.14 -10.33
CA LEU A 127 12.01 -5.10 -8.90
C LEU A 127 10.74 -5.41 -8.13
N VAL A 128 10.83 -6.33 -7.17
CA VAL A 128 9.71 -6.63 -6.25
C VAL A 128 10.18 -6.45 -4.83
N THR A 129 9.42 -5.66 -4.06
CA THR A 129 9.69 -5.36 -2.65
C THR A 129 8.77 -6.17 -1.74
N THR A 130 9.22 -6.44 -0.53
CA THR A 130 8.43 -7.02 0.56
C THR A 130 9.07 -6.67 1.90
N PHE A 131 8.35 -6.89 2.99
CA PHE A 131 8.93 -6.92 4.32
C PHE A 131 8.50 -8.20 5.06
N THR A 132 9.23 -8.54 6.10
CA THR A 132 8.95 -9.73 6.91
C THR A 132 8.43 -9.32 8.29
N SER A 133 7.56 -10.14 8.88
CA SER A 133 6.90 -9.84 10.14
C SER A 133 6.84 -11.05 11.08
N LEU A 134 6.84 -10.75 12.38
CA LEU A 134 6.58 -11.70 13.47
C LEU A 134 5.27 -11.39 14.22
N ASP A 135 4.38 -10.58 13.66
CA ASP A 135 3.11 -10.17 14.28
C ASP A 135 2.20 -11.36 14.61
N TYR A 136 2.44 -12.51 13.99
CA TYR A 136 1.72 -13.75 14.28
C TYR A 136 2.12 -14.38 15.64
N GLN A 137 3.32 -14.09 16.18
CA GLN A 137 3.82 -14.73 17.41
C GLN A 137 2.94 -14.48 18.62
N PRO A 138 2.50 -13.23 18.94
CA PRO A 138 1.62 -12.99 20.08
C PRO A 138 0.30 -13.76 19.97
N MET A 139 -0.22 -13.96 18.75
CA MET A 139 -1.44 -14.73 18.52
C MET A 139 -1.22 -16.22 18.82
N LEU A 140 -0.09 -16.77 18.37
CA LEU A 140 0.29 -18.16 18.66
C LEU A 140 0.49 -18.37 20.16
N GLU A 141 1.25 -17.50 20.83
CA GLU A 141 1.48 -17.55 22.27
C GLU A 141 0.17 -17.49 23.07
N GLN A 142 -0.79 -16.70 22.63
CA GLN A 142 -2.11 -16.64 23.24
C GLN A 142 -2.88 -17.94 23.02
N ALA A 143 -2.83 -18.50 21.82
CA ALA A 143 -3.51 -19.75 21.49
C ALA A 143 -2.94 -20.95 22.27
N GLU A 144 -1.62 -20.98 22.52
CA GLU A 144 -0.94 -22.02 23.28
C GLU A 144 -1.35 -22.06 24.77
N LYS A 145 -1.85 -20.97 25.32
CA LYS A 145 -2.31 -20.91 26.73
C LYS A 145 -3.70 -21.51 26.93
N LEU A 146 -4.48 -21.67 25.84
CA LEU A 146 -5.85 -22.16 25.90
C LEU A 146 -5.91 -23.68 25.76
N GLN A 147 -6.77 -24.31 26.57
CA GLN A 147 -7.04 -25.74 26.45
C GLN A 147 -8.14 -25.99 25.39
N PRO A 148 -8.10 -27.15 24.70
CA PRO A 148 -9.15 -27.51 23.76
C PRO A 148 -10.55 -27.41 24.40
N GLY A 149 -11.48 -26.78 23.69
CA GLY A 149 -12.86 -26.55 24.16
C GLY A 149 -13.06 -25.28 24.98
N GLN A 150 -12.02 -24.57 25.36
CA GLN A 150 -12.18 -23.22 25.94
C GLN A 150 -12.60 -22.19 24.89
N PRO A 151 -13.37 -21.15 25.27
CA PRO A 151 -13.68 -20.04 24.37
C PRO A 151 -12.41 -19.42 23.79
N GLY A 152 -12.33 -19.32 22.46
CA GLY A 152 -11.17 -18.78 21.75
C GLY A 152 -10.03 -19.77 21.50
N ALA A 153 -10.13 -21.02 21.97
CA ALA A 153 -9.17 -22.06 21.63
C ALA A 153 -9.21 -22.35 20.12
N TRP A 154 -8.03 -22.51 19.53
CA TRP A 154 -7.93 -22.87 18.11
C TRP A 154 -8.16 -24.36 17.89
N GLU A 155 -8.60 -24.68 16.68
CA GLU A 155 -8.65 -26.05 16.24
C GLU A 155 -7.24 -26.70 16.33
N PRO A 156 -7.15 -27.96 16.83
CA PRO A 156 -5.85 -28.60 17.08
C PRO A 156 -4.94 -28.68 15.85
N LEU A 157 -5.51 -28.79 14.65
CA LEU A 157 -4.73 -28.79 13.41
C LEU A 157 -4.07 -27.44 13.16
N ARG A 158 -4.84 -26.36 13.23
CA ARG A 158 -4.34 -25.00 13.07
C ARG A 158 -3.20 -24.68 14.05
N LEU A 159 -3.39 -25.01 15.32
CA LEU A 159 -2.36 -24.78 16.34
C LEU A 159 -1.07 -25.53 16.01
N ARG A 160 -1.17 -26.80 15.61
CA ARG A 160 0.02 -27.59 15.20
C ARG A 160 0.73 -27.03 13.97
N GLU A 161 -0.01 -26.55 12.97
CA GLU A 161 0.56 -25.94 11.76
C GLU A 161 1.34 -24.67 12.08
N TRP A 162 0.78 -23.78 12.89
CA TRP A 162 1.48 -22.58 13.32
C TRP A 162 2.71 -22.88 14.18
N GLN A 163 2.59 -23.83 15.09
CA GLN A 163 3.73 -24.33 15.90
C GLN A 163 4.83 -24.94 15.01
N ALA A 164 4.46 -25.65 13.96
CA ALA A 164 5.43 -26.25 13.03
C ALA A 164 6.23 -25.17 12.31
N VAL A 165 5.57 -24.09 11.85
CA VAL A 165 6.28 -22.95 11.24
C VAL A 165 7.18 -22.25 12.28
N GLN A 166 6.66 -21.97 13.47
CA GLN A 166 7.43 -21.33 14.54
C GLN A 166 8.72 -22.09 14.89
N ARG A 167 8.70 -23.43 14.77
CA ARG A 167 9.82 -24.32 15.09
C ARG A 167 10.78 -24.59 13.94
N ARG A 168 10.52 -24.08 12.73
CA ARG A 168 11.40 -24.26 11.56
C ARG A 168 12.79 -23.73 11.80
N ILE A 169 12.89 -22.60 12.50
CA ILE A 169 14.13 -21.89 12.81
C ILE A 169 14.11 -21.40 14.28
N SER A 170 15.28 -21.11 14.83
CA SER A 170 15.40 -20.61 16.22
C SER A 170 14.79 -19.21 16.38
N ALA A 171 14.62 -18.76 17.63
CA ALA A 171 14.13 -17.42 17.91
C ALA A 171 15.10 -16.35 17.39
N GLU A 172 16.40 -16.57 17.55
CA GLU A 172 17.46 -15.68 17.05
C GLU A 172 17.43 -15.60 15.51
N GLN A 173 17.24 -16.75 14.85
CA GLN A 173 17.12 -16.78 13.40
C GLN A 173 15.85 -16.04 12.93
N ARG A 174 14.71 -16.19 13.61
CA ARG A 174 13.49 -15.42 13.28
C ARG A 174 13.70 -13.92 13.40
N GLN A 175 14.39 -13.46 14.45
CA GLN A 175 14.72 -12.04 14.58
C GLN A 175 15.67 -11.55 13.48
N ALA A 176 16.63 -12.36 13.05
CA ALA A 176 17.54 -12.06 11.96
C ALA A 176 16.85 -12.02 10.58
N GLU A 177 15.68 -12.67 10.45
CA GLU A 177 14.87 -12.66 9.23
C GLU A 177 13.97 -11.41 9.11
N LEU A 178 13.81 -10.62 10.18
CA LEU A 178 13.10 -9.34 10.10
C LEU A 178 13.87 -8.36 9.24
N GLY A 179 13.20 -7.83 8.22
CA GLY A 179 13.82 -6.89 7.30
C GLY A 179 12.85 -6.35 6.27
N THR A 180 13.38 -5.42 5.49
CA THR A 180 12.79 -4.90 4.27
C THR A 180 13.62 -5.40 3.10
N TRP A 181 12.98 -6.05 2.15
CA TRP A 181 13.63 -6.88 1.15
C TRP A 181 13.24 -6.49 -0.27
N MET A 182 14.13 -6.76 -1.20
CA MET A 182 13.90 -6.65 -2.63
C MET A 182 14.44 -7.90 -3.33
N THR A 183 13.80 -8.28 -4.42
CA THR A 183 14.32 -9.24 -5.40
C THR A 183 14.22 -8.64 -6.79
N ARG A 184 15.08 -9.07 -7.69
CA ARG A 184 15.25 -8.48 -9.03
C ARG A 184 15.26 -9.57 -10.10
N SER A 185 14.57 -9.33 -11.20
CA SER A 185 14.64 -10.12 -12.43
C SER A 185 15.15 -9.25 -13.59
N THR A 186 15.99 -9.80 -14.44
CA THR A 186 16.50 -9.16 -15.67
C THR A 186 16.08 -9.87 -16.95
N ASP A 187 15.25 -10.89 -16.82
CA ASP A 187 14.80 -11.76 -17.92
C ASP A 187 13.27 -11.79 -18.02
N GLY A 188 12.60 -10.74 -17.55
CA GLY A 188 11.15 -10.60 -17.67
C GLY A 188 10.35 -11.39 -16.63
N GLY A 189 10.95 -11.74 -15.49
CA GLY A 189 10.28 -12.47 -14.42
C GLY A 189 10.43 -13.98 -14.52
N VAL A 190 11.30 -14.47 -15.40
CA VAL A 190 11.57 -15.93 -15.55
C VAL A 190 12.46 -16.42 -14.40
N THR A 191 13.53 -15.67 -14.10
CA THR A 191 14.40 -15.96 -12.95
C THR A 191 14.54 -14.72 -12.06
N TRP A 192 14.82 -14.96 -10.78
CA TRP A 192 14.90 -13.95 -9.76
C TRP A 192 16.17 -14.07 -8.94
N SER A 193 16.74 -12.94 -8.54
CA SER A 193 17.88 -12.91 -7.63
C SER A 193 17.49 -13.45 -6.24
N ALA A 194 18.47 -13.84 -5.43
CA ALA A 194 18.25 -13.90 -4.00
C ALA A 194 17.76 -12.53 -3.50
N ARG A 195 16.93 -12.52 -2.45
CA ARG A 195 16.48 -11.27 -1.82
C ARG A 195 17.69 -10.53 -1.20
N TYR A 196 17.64 -9.22 -1.25
CA TYR A 196 18.62 -8.33 -0.63
C TYR A 196 17.91 -7.20 0.13
N ALA A 197 18.62 -6.61 1.10
CA ALA A 197 18.02 -5.61 1.98
C ALA A 197 17.81 -4.27 1.28
N THR A 198 16.71 -3.58 1.62
CA THR A 198 16.46 -2.19 1.27
C THR A 198 16.40 -1.34 2.54
N PRO A 199 16.71 -0.02 2.49
CA PRO A 199 16.68 0.82 3.69
C PRO A 199 15.26 1.05 4.22
N VAL A 200 14.26 1.09 3.34
CA VAL A 200 12.85 1.38 3.67
C VAL A 200 11.92 0.36 3.03
N ASN A 201 10.68 0.33 3.51
CA ASN A 201 9.57 -0.36 2.87
C ASN A 201 8.36 0.56 2.74
N SER A 202 7.62 0.33 1.67
CA SER A 202 6.24 0.77 1.46
C SER A 202 5.57 -0.17 0.45
N PRO A 203 4.27 -0.47 0.58
CA PRO A 203 3.62 -1.56 -0.16
C PRO A 203 3.61 -1.39 -1.67
N HIS A 204 3.59 -0.15 -2.19
CA HIS A 204 3.55 0.06 -3.64
C HIS A 204 4.95 0.07 -4.31
N GLY A 205 6.02 -0.03 -3.50
CA GLY A 205 7.39 -0.10 -4.02
C GLY A 205 7.95 1.23 -4.52
N PRO A 206 9.12 1.17 -5.19
CA PRO A 206 9.77 2.35 -5.75
C PRO A 206 9.12 2.82 -7.05
N ILE A 207 9.41 4.06 -7.42
CA ILE A 207 9.09 4.66 -8.72
C ILE A 207 10.38 4.94 -9.49
N GLN A 208 10.30 5.01 -10.81
CA GLN A 208 11.37 5.51 -11.64
C GLN A 208 11.12 6.97 -12.04
N LEU A 209 12.16 7.79 -11.90
CA LEU A 209 12.15 9.20 -12.29
C LEU A 209 12.56 9.37 -13.76
N ALA A 210 12.20 10.51 -14.36
CA ALA A 210 12.56 10.85 -15.73
C ALA A 210 14.08 10.97 -15.96
N ASP A 211 14.85 11.24 -14.89
CA ASP A 211 16.33 11.28 -14.93
C ASP A 211 16.98 9.88 -14.85
N GLY A 212 16.18 8.82 -14.79
CA GLY A 212 16.62 7.42 -14.76
C GLY A 212 16.85 6.84 -13.35
N ARG A 213 16.92 7.68 -12.30
CA ARG A 213 17.02 7.19 -10.93
C ARG A 213 15.74 6.48 -10.50
N LEU A 214 15.88 5.54 -9.59
CA LEU A 214 14.77 4.99 -8.82
C LEU A 214 14.66 5.73 -7.50
N LEU A 215 13.44 5.99 -7.07
CA LEU A 215 13.14 6.64 -5.81
C LEU A 215 12.18 5.76 -5.00
N TYR A 216 12.51 5.51 -3.72
CA TYR A 216 11.69 4.71 -2.83
C TYR A 216 11.37 5.50 -1.56
N CYS A 217 10.12 5.96 -1.46
CA CYS A 217 9.58 6.59 -0.26
C CYS A 217 9.05 5.51 0.68
N GLY A 218 9.44 5.54 1.95
CA GLY A 218 9.01 4.51 2.89
C GLY A 218 9.50 4.74 4.30
N VAL A 219 9.41 3.70 5.11
CA VAL A 219 9.72 3.71 6.54
C VAL A 219 10.78 2.64 6.85
N GLU A 220 11.72 2.96 7.73
CA GLU A 220 12.65 1.99 8.34
C GLU A 220 11.92 1.16 9.40
N LEU A 221 11.24 0.08 8.98
CA LEU A 221 10.30 -0.66 9.83
C LEU A 221 10.91 -1.28 11.08
N TRP A 222 12.14 -1.82 10.98
CA TRP A 222 12.73 -2.64 12.05
C TRP A 222 13.93 -1.97 12.71
N LYS A 223 14.06 -0.64 12.57
CA LYS A 223 15.10 0.15 13.24
C LYS A 223 14.50 0.99 14.36
N PRO A 224 15.24 1.20 15.46
CA PRO A 224 14.74 1.97 16.60
C PRO A 224 14.33 3.41 16.24
N GLU A 225 15.02 4.01 15.26
CA GLU A 225 14.80 5.38 14.81
C GLU A 225 13.50 5.53 14.03
N HIS A 226 13.01 4.45 13.40
CA HIS A 226 11.79 4.42 12.59
C HIS A 226 11.67 5.64 11.67
N ARG A 227 12.76 5.95 10.94
CA ARG A 227 12.79 7.13 10.09
C ARG A 227 11.83 6.97 8.91
N VAL A 228 11.12 8.04 8.61
CA VAL A 228 10.32 8.18 7.40
C VAL A 228 11.13 8.96 6.39
N GLY A 229 11.31 8.44 5.18
CA GLY A 229 12.18 9.11 4.23
C GLY A 229 12.18 8.51 2.84
N VAL A 230 13.20 8.88 2.12
CA VAL A 230 13.37 8.60 0.70
C VAL A 230 14.74 8.00 0.46
N CYS A 231 14.77 6.90 -0.24
CA CYS A 231 15.99 6.28 -0.74
C CYS A 231 16.03 6.37 -2.27
N GLN A 232 17.23 6.35 -2.82
CA GLN A 232 17.45 6.34 -4.27
C GLN A 232 18.36 5.20 -4.69
N SER A 233 18.19 4.76 -5.92
CA SER A 233 19.15 3.91 -6.62
C SER A 233 19.51 4.54 -7.97
N THR A 234 20.79 4.44 -8.33
CA THR A 234 21.36 4.90 -9.62
C THR A 234 21.95 3.76 -10.43
N ASP A 235 21.77 2.52 -9.98
CA ASP A 235 22.33 1.29 -10.54
C ASP A 235 21.26 0.23 -10.79
N ASP A 236 20.09 0.66 -11.26
CA ASP A 236 18.98 -0.22 -11.64
C ASP A 236 18.46 -1.09 -10.45
N GLY A 237 18.47 -0.48 -9.25
CA GLY A 237 17.92 -1.09 -8.05
C GLY A 237 18.84 -2.07 -7.33
N LEU A 238 20.12 -2.18 -7.73
CA LEU A 238 21.08 -3.08 -7.08
C LEU A 238 21.48 -2.58 -5.70
N THR A 239 21.70 -1.27 -5.57
CA THR A 239 22.02 -0.62 -4.29
C THR A 239 21.11 0.58 -4.04
N TRP A 240 20.90 0.88 -2.76
CA TRP A 240 20.00 1.93 -2.31
C TRP A 240 20.67 2.81 -1.26
N ASP A 241 20.73 4.12 -1.55
CA ASP A 241 21.26 5.13 -0.65
C ASP A 241 20.12 5.94 -0.02
N TRP A 242 20.27 6.31 1.25
CA TRP A 242 19.39 7.26 1.90
C TRP A 242 19.57 8.65 1.27
N LEU A 243 18.48 9.19 0.69
CA LEU A 243 18.53 10.50 0.02
C LEU A 243 18.07 11.62 0.96
N ALA A 244 16.91 11.45 1.61
CA ALA A 244 16.34 12.48 2.46
C ALA A 244 15.44 11.89 3.55
N THR A 245 15.42 12.55 4.73
CA THR A 245 14.41 12.31 5.75
C THR A 245 13.22 13.24 5.48
N MET A 246 12.01 12.71 5.48
CA MET A 246 10.81 13.53 5.34
C MET A 246 10.55 14.33 6.61
N PRO A 247 10.15 15.62 6.49
CA PRO A 247 9.73 16.41 7.63
C PRO A 247 8.52 15.75 8.32
N ILE A 248 8.44 15.94 9.64
CA ILE A 248 7.29 15.54 10.46
C ILE A 248 6.53 16.79 10.84
N ARG A 249 5.21 16.80 10.78
CA ARG A 249 4.41 17.94 11.23
C ARG A 249 4.64 18.20 12.71
N PRO A 250 4.65 19.47 13.14
CA PRO A 250 4.74 19.81 14.56
C PRO A 250 3.61 19.13 15.36
N GLY A 251 3.99 18.34 16.36
CA GLY A 251 3.07 17.61 17.23
C GLY A 251 2.68 16.21 16.76
N ASP A 252 3.13 15.78 15.58
CA ASP A 252 2.95 14.39 15.12
C ASP A 252 4.08 13.49 15.63
N ASP A 253 3.75 12.20 15.79
CA ASP A 253 4.68 11.12 16.02
C ASP A 253 5.04 10.48 14.66
N SER A 254 6.32 10.38 14.33
CA SER A 254 6.78 9.75 13.09
C SER A 254 6.42 8.27 12.99
N THR A 255 6.23 7.59 14.11
CA THR A 255 5.84 6.18 14.14
C THR A 255 4.40 5.95 13.67
N GLU A 256 3.59 7.00 13.62
CA GLU A 256 2.22 7.00 13.10
C GLU A 256 2.13 7.40 11.61
N TYR A 257 3.29 7.62 10.96
CA TYR A 257 3.40 7.70 9.50
C TYR A 257 3.78 6.32 8.96
N HIS A 258 2.90 5.74 8.16
CA HIS A 258 3.04 4.36 7.71
C HIS A 258 3.41 4.27 6.22
N GLU A 259 2.54 3.71 5.41
CA GLU A 259 2.82 3.50 4.00
C GLU A 259 2.89 4.83 3.23
N LEU A 260 3.88 4.92 2.35
CA LEU A 260 4.09 6.05 1.47
C LEU A 260 4.06 5.59 0.01
N HIS A 261 3.61 6.47 -0.88
CA HIS A 261 3.81 6.32 -2.32
C HIS A 261 4.04 7.68 -2.95
N ALA A 262 4.93 7.73 -3.93
CA ALA A 262 5.28 8.96 -4.64
C ALA A 262 4.95 8.84 -6.13
N VAL A 263 4.91 10.00 -6.80
CA VAL A 263 4.81 10.12 -8.26
C VAL A 263 5.60 11.34 -8.70
N GLU A 264 6.25 11.24 -9.87
CA GLU A 264 6.82 12.38 -10.57
C GLU A 264 5.76 12.94 -11.53
N THR A 265 5.51 14.24 -11.43
CA THR A 265 4.60 14.94 -12.36
C THR A 265 5.29 15.23 -13.70
N ALA A 266 4.54 15.58 -14.72
CA ALA A 266 5.09 15.97 -16.02
C ALA A 266 6.06 17.17 -15.95
N SER A 267 6.00 17.98 -14.88
CA SER A 267 6.93 19.10 -14.65
C SER A 267 8.17 18.73 -13.84
N GLY A 268 8.34 17.46 -13.44
CA GLY A 268 9.45 17.00 -12.60
C GLY A 268 9.26 17.26 -11.11
N LYS A 269 8.12 17.83 -10.68
CA LYS A 269 7.76 17.93 -9.26
C LYS A 269 7.39 16.53 -8.74
N LEU A 270 7.88 16.18 -7.56
CA LEU A 270 7.48 14.96 -6.88
C LEU A 270 6.31 15.28 -5.92
N VAL A 271 5.33 14.40 -5.90
CA VAL A 271 4.23 14.40 -4.94
C VAL A 271 4.28 13.06 -4.20
N ALA A 272 4.27 13.07 -2.88
CA ALA A 272 4.22 11.87 -2.07
C ALA A 272 3.02 11.92 -1.11
N HIS A 273 2.31 10.81 -1.00
CA HIS A 273 1.24 10.59 -0.05
C HIS A 273 1.73 9.74 1.11
N ILE A 274 1.22 10.03 2.30
CA ILE A 274 1.58 9.37 3.56
C ILE A 274 0.31 8.90 4.24
N ARG A 275 0.25 7.63 4.61
CA ARG A 275 -0.78 7.09 5.49
C ARG A 275 -0.55 7.61 6.90
N ASN A 276 -1.52 8.34 7.45
CA ASN A 276 -1.43 9.01 8.73
C ASN A 276 -2.38 8.39 9.77
N HIS A 277 -1.83 7.99 10.90
CA HIS A 277 -2.57 7.52 12.06
C HIS A 277 -2.46 8.47 13.27
N ASN A 278 -1.74 9.59 13.15
CA ASN A 278 -1.72 10.62 14.18
C ASN A 278 -3.15 11.13 14.48
N PRO A 279 -3.44 11.56 15.71
CA PRO A 279 -4.78 12.05 16.10
C PRO A 279 -5.27 13.23 15.26
N VAL A 280 -4.36 14.11 14.85
CA VAL A 280 -4.68 15.23 13.93
C VAL A 280 -4.82 14.67 12.52
N ASN A 281 -5.99 14.85 11.91
CA ASN A 281 -6.36 14.30 10.61
C ASN A 281 -6.24 12.76 10.56
N ALA A 282 -6.63 12.08 11.63
CA ALA A 282 -6.53 10.63 11.73
C ALA A 282 -7.19 9.94 10.53
N GLN A 283 -6.43 9.02 9.88
CA GLN A 283 -6.86 8.28 8.70
C GLN A 283 -7.11 9.14 7.43
N GLU A 284 -6.68 10.40 7.43
CA GLU A 284 -6.56 11.17 6.21
C GLU A 284 -5.20 10.91 5.55
N THR A 285 -5.19 10.91 4.24
CA THR A 285 -3.94 10.94 3.47
C THR A 285 -3.29 12.31 3.65
N LEU A 286 -2.04 12.33 4.10
CA LEU A 286 -1.20 13.52 4.06
C LEU A 286 -0.40 13.56 2.76
N GLN A 287 -0.06 14.77 2.32
CA GLN A 287 0.73 15.01 1.12
C GLN A 287 1.96 15.84 1.46
N THR A 288 3.06 15.56 0.78
CA THR A 288 4.30 16.34 0.80
C THR A 288 4.89 16.39 -0.61
N GLU A 289 5.64 17.44 -0.94
CA GLU A 289 6.17 17.69 -2.27
C GLU A 289 7.68 17.97 -2.24
N SER A 290 8.33 17.64 -3.37
CA SER A 290 9.71 18.01 -3.65
C SER A 290 9.84 18.59 -5.06
N THR A 291 10.69 19.62 -5.20
CA THR A 291 11.00 20.27 -6.48
C THR A 291 12.48 20.16 -6.85
N ASP A 292 13.25 19.39 -6.09
CA ASP A 292 14.70 19.26 -6.25
C ASP A 292 15.15 17.80 -6.44
N GLY A 293 14.24 16.97 -6.96
CA GLY A 293 14.50 15.55 -7.24
C GLY A 293 14.55 14.68 -5.98
N GLY A 294 13.77 15.03 -4.96
CA GLY A 294 13.59 14.25 -3.73
C GLY A 294 14.60 14.58 -2.62
N LYS A 295 15.43 15.60 -2.78
CA LYS A 295 16.47 15.97 -1.79
C LYS A 295 15.88 16.73 -0.61
N THR A 296 14.87 17.56 -0.84
CA THR A 296 14.11 18.25 0.20
C THR A 296 12.60 18.09 -0.04
N TRP A 297 11.85 18.09 1.04
CA TRP A 297 10.40 17.88 1.04
C TRP A 297 9.69 18.94 1.89
N THR A 298 8.50 19.32 1.46
CA THR A 298 7.64 20.21 2.27
C THR A 298 7.18 19.51 3.54
N THR A 299 6.81 20.27 4.58
CA THR A 299 6.12 19.69 5.73
C THR A 299 4.81 19.05 5.27
N PRO A 300 4.54 17.77 5.62
CA PRO A 300 3.31 17.11 5.24
C PRO A 300 2.07 17.91 5.64
N HIS A 301 1.06 17.92 4.78
CA HIS A 301 -0.21 18.61 5.03
C HIS A 301 -1.40 17.75 4.64
N SER A 302 -2.56 18.01 5.26
CA SER A 302 -3.81 17.33 4.90
C SER A 302 -4.28 17.83 3.53
N ILE A 303 -4.78 16.91 2.72
CA ILE A 303 -5.48 17.20 1.45
C ILE A 303 -6.99 17.03 1.59
N GLY A 304 -7.49 16.83 2.82
CA GLY A 304 -8.92 16.66 3.09
C GLY A 304 -9.50 15.32 2.58
N VAL A 305 -8.64 14.35 2.26
CA VAL A 305 -9.06 13.03 1.77
C VAL A 305 -8.95 12.00 2.86
N TRP A 306 -10.10 11.54 3.35
CA TRP A 306 -10.14 10.42 4.29
C TRP A 306 -10.10 9.09 3.53
N GLY A 307 -9.03 8.34 3.68
CA GLY A 307 -8.81 7.04 3.01
C GLY A 307 -7.33 6.71 2.92
N LEU A 308 -7.00 5.41 2.92
CA LEU A 308 -5.61 4.92 2.97
C LEU A 308 -5.50 3.43 2.63
N PRO A 309 -4.28 2.94 2.30
CA PRO A 309 -3.20 3.76 1.78
C PRO A 309 -3.53 4.30 0.38
N SER A 310 -2.74 5.26 -0.08
CA SER A 310 -2.91 5.88 -1.40
C SER A 310 -1.84 5.40 -2.36
N HIS A 311 -2.25 5.03 -3.57
CA HIS A 311 -1.38 4.83 -4.73
C HIS A 311 -1.51 6.03 -5.67
N LEU A 312 -0.39 6.52 -6.19
CA LEU A 312 -0.31 7.64 -7.12
C LEU A 312 0.14 7.17 -8.50
N LEU A 313 -0.45 7.74 -9.54
CA LEU A 313 -0.09 7.50 -10.94
C LEU A 313 -0.11 8.83 -11.70
N CYS A 314 0.92 9.13 -12.47
CA CYS A 314 0.90 10.19 -13.47
C CYS A 314 0.35 9.61 -14.77
N LEU A 315 -0.79 10.13 -15.22
CA LEU A 315 -1.41 9.75 -16.48
C LEU A 315 -0.64 10.35 -17.67
N ARG A 316 -0.78 9.78 -18.85
CA ARG A 316 -0.09 10.26 -20.06
C ARG A 316 -0.47 11.68 -20.46
N ASP A 317 -1.64 12.14 -20.07
CA ASP A 317 -2.07 13.52 -20.27
C ASP A 317 -1.56 14.50 -19.22
N GLY A 318 -0.76 14.02 -18.26
CA GLY A 318 -0.14 14.81 -17.18
C GLY A 318 -0.99 14.98 -15.93
N ARG A 319 -2.25 14.52 -15.93
CA ARG A 319 -3.06 14.48 -14.70
C ARG A 319 -2.51 13.45 -13.72
N LEU A 320 -2.71 13.68 -12.45
CA LEU A 320 -2.42 12.69 -11.41
C LEU A 320 -3.69 11.94 -11.03
N LEU A 321 -3.55 10.63 -10.85
CA LEU A 321 -4.57 9.76 -10.29
C LEU A 321 -4.14 9.30 -8.90
N MET A 322 -5.00 9.48 -7.91
CA MET A 322 -4.90 8.97 -6.56
C MET A 322 -5.92 7.85 -6.39
N SER A 323 -5.49 6.64 -6.03
CA SER A 323 -6.36 5.51 -5.72
C SER A 323 -6.21 5.15 -4.24
N TYR A 324 -7.32 4.95 -3.51
CA TYR A 324 -7.27 4.68 -2.07
C TYR A 324 -8.45 3.84 -1.58
N GLY A 325 -8.25 3.14 -0.45
CA GLY A 325 -9.31 2.41 0.25
C GLY A 325 -10.12 3.33 1.16
N HIS A 326 -11.44 3.41 0.93
CA HIS A 326 -12.36 4.15 1.78
C HIS A 326 -13.06 3.18 2.76
N ARG A 327 -12.63 3.18 4.03
CA ARG A 327 -13.04 2.20 5.05
C ARG A 327 -14.24 2.64 5.91
N ARG A 328 -14.87 3.79 5.62
CA ARG A 328 -16.15 4.23 6.19
C ARG A 328 -17.31 3.75 5.32
N PRO A 329 -18.51 3.51 5.88
CA PRO A 329 -19.69 3.24 5.04
C PRO A 329 -20.08 4.43 4.14
N PRO A 330 -20.36 4.17 2.85
CA PRO A 330 -20.20 2.90 2.14
C PRO A 330 -18.74 2.58 1.89
N ARG A 331 -18.31 1.36 2.30
CA ARG A 331 -16.91 0.92 2.15
C ARG A 331 -16.64 0.52 0.71
N GLY A 332 -15.46 0.88 0.22
CA GLY A 332 -15.05 0.55 -1.14
C GLY A 332 -13.76 1.24 -1.55
N ASN A 333 -13.42 1.10 -2.81
CA ASN A 333 -12.24 1.74 -3.37
C ASN A 333 -12.64 2.95 -4.20
N GLN A 334 -11.92 4.03 -4.01
CA GLN A 334 -12.18 5.32 -4.64
C GLN A 334 -10.92 5.83 -5.32
N VAL A 335 -11.14 6.71 -6.30
CA VAL A 335 -10.07 7.44 -6.95
C VAL A 335 -10.39 8.92 -7.01
N ARG A 336 -9.36 9.75 -7.08
CA ARG A 336 -9.45 11.20 -7.33
C ARG A 336 -8.44 11.59 -8.38
N VAL A 337 -8.72 12.66 -9.08
CA VAL A 337 -7.87 13.20 -10.14
C VAL A 337 -7.42 14.60 -9.78
N SER A 338 -6.16 14.90 -10.07
CA SER A 338 -5.62 16.26 -9.99
C SER A 338 -5.15 16.70 -11.38
N SER A 339 -5.56 17.89 -11.81
CA SER A 339 -5.13 18.52 -13.07
C SER A 339 -4.09 19.62 -12.85
N ASP A 340 -3.65 19.83 -11.61
CA ASP A 340 -2.77 20.93 -11.19
C ASP A 340 -1.54 20.43 -10.41
N ALA A 341 -1.04 19.24 -10.79
CA ALA A 341 0.13 18.61 -10.20
C ALA A 341 0.01 18.41 -8.67
N GLY A 342 -1.17 17.97 -8.21
CA GLY A 342 -1.45 17.62 -6.83
C GLY A 342 -1.79 18.81 -5.93
N GLN A 343 -2.02 20.02 -6.46
CA GLN A 343 -2.44 21.14 -5.62
C GLN A 343 -3.87 20.99 -5.13
N THR A 344 -4.76 20.49 -6.01
CA THR A 344 -6.14 20.14 -5.66
C THR A 344 -6.49 18.75 -6.18
N TRP A 345 -7.44 18.11 -5.51
CA TRP A 345 -7.96 16.79 -5.87
C TRP A 345 -9.46 16.86 -6.11
N SER A 346 -9.95 16.18 -7.14
CA SER A 346 -11.37 16.15 -7.47
C SER A 346 -12.22 15.52 -6.35
N GLU A 347 -13.54 15.65 -6.44
CA GLU A 347 -14.46 14.77 -5.73
C GLU A 347 -14.20 13.30 -6.09
N PRO A 348 -14.55 12.33 -5.20
CA PRO A 348 -14.23 10.94 -5.42
C PRO A 348 -15.04 10.32 -6.56
N ILE A 349 -14.38 9.55 -7.40
CA ILE A 349 -14.97 8.55 -8.28
C ILE A 349 -15.05 7.24 -7.50
N LEU A 350 -16.24 6.69 -7.36
CA LEU A 350 -16.47 5.45 -6.62
C LEU A 350 -16.29 4.25 -7.55
N LEU A 351 -15.19 3.51 -7.41
CA LEU A 351 -15.00 2.27 -8.16
C LEU A 351 -15.82 1.12 -7.58
N THR A 352 -15.91 1.04 -6.24
CA THR A 352 -16.78 0.10 -5.53
C THR A 352 -17.37 0.72 -4.26
N THR A 353 -18.47 0.15 -3.78
CA THR A 353 -19.14 0.55 -2.52
C THR A 353 -19.65 -0.65 -1.73
N ASP A 354 -19.21 -1.86 -2.09
CA ASP A 354 -19.78 -3.15 -1.65
C ASP A 354 -18.84 -3.96 -0.75
N ALA A 355 -17.73 -3.38 -0.27
CA ALA A 355 -16.81 -4.07 0.61
C ALA A 355 -17.49 -4.44 1.95
N TYR A 356 -17.43 -5.71 2.30
CA TYR A 356 -18.11 -6.24 3.49
C TYR A 356 -17.52 -5.74 4.80
N SER A 357 -16.22 -5.53 4.87
CA SER A 357 -15.49 -5.13 6.07
C SER A 357 -14.48 -4.03 5.82
N GLY A 358 -13.84 -3.53 6.88
CA GLY A 358 -12.70 -2.59 6.78
C GLY A 358 -11.38 -3.26 6.38
N ASP A 359 -11.34 -4.59 6.30
CA ASP A 359 -10.18 -5.34 5.80
C ASP A 359 -10.20 -5.36 4.28
N MET A 360 -9.77 -4.25 3.69
CA MET A 360 -9.84 -3.95 2.28
C MET A 360 -8.95 -2.76 1.90
N GLY A 361 -8.73 -2.57 0.60
CA GLY A 361 -8.04 -1.40 0.06
C GLY A 361 -6.77 -1.75 -0.68
N TYR A 362 -5.73 -0.92 -0.51
CA TYR A 362 -4.47 -1.00 -1.25
C TYR A 362 -4.71 -1.03 -2.77
N PRO A 363 -5.55 -0.14 -3.28
CA PRO A 363 -5.77 -0.11 -4.72
C PRO A 363 -4.50 0.37 -5.43
N SER A 364 -4.18 -0.29 -6.53
CA SER A 364 -3.08 0.07 -7.41
C SER A 364 -3.60 0.17 -8.84
N SER A 365 -3.23 1.22 -9.56
CA SER A 365 -3.78 1.55 -10.88
C SER A 365 -2.67 1.71 -11.91
N VAL A 366 -2.95 1.28 -13.13
CA VAL A 366 -2.11 1.54 -14.31
C VAL A 366 -2.95 2.02 -15.47
N GLU A 367 -2.34 2.78 -16.40
CA GLU A 367 -2.97 3.22 -17.63
C GLU A 367 -2.48 2.38 -18.81
N CYS A 368 -3.40 1.71 -19.48
CA CYS A 368 -3.15 0.92 -20.70
C CYS A 368 -2.94 1.81 -21.92
N GLU A 369 -2.46 1.22 -23.05
CA GLU A 369 -2.16 1.94 -24.29
C GLU A 369 -3.37 2.72 -24.85
N ASP A 370 -4.54 2.14 -24.75
CA ASP A 370 -5.79 2.72 -25.24
C ASP A 370 -6.46 3.72 -24.26
N GLY A 371 -5.76 4.13 -23.18
CA GLY A 371 -6.28 5.01 -22.15
C GLY A 371 -7.20 4.34 -21.14
N THR A 372 -7.39 3.01 -21.22
CA THR A 372 -8.10 2.26 -20.19
C THR A 372 -7.25 2.20 -18.91
N LEU A 373 -7.88 2.46 -17.79
CA LEU A 373 -7.29 2.31 -16.47
C LEU A 373 -7.67 0.93 -15.92
N VAL A 374 -6.68 0.19 -15.44
CA VAL A 374 -6.87 -1.04 -14.68
C VAL A 374 -6.56 -0.75 -13.24
N THR A 375 -7.51 -0.97 -12.35
CA THR A 375 -7.31 -0.83 -10.90
C THR A 375 -7.54 -2.17 -10.24
N VAL A 376 -6.58 -2.63 -9.44
CA VAL A 376 -6.67 -3.84 -8.61
C VAL A 376 -6.65 -3.44 -7.14
N TRP A 377 -7.29 -4.24 -6.29
CA TRP A 377 -7.32 -4.07 -4.83
C TRP A 377 -7.60 -5.39 -4.15
N TYR A 378 -7.53 -5.44 -2.84
CA TYR A 378 -8.04 -6.58 -2.09
C TYR A 378 -9.23 -6.18 -1.23
N GLU A 379 -10.15 -7.09 -1.02
CA GLU A 379 -11.24 -6.93 -0.07
C GLU A 379 -11.89 -8.25 0.31
N ARG A 380 -12.53 -8.25 1.48
CA ARG A 380 -13.38 -9.34 1.90
C ARG A 380 -14.80 -9.12 1.39
N LEU A 381 -15.31 -10.08 0.65
CA LEU A 381 -16.69 -10.08 0.18
C LEU A 381 -17.62 -10.73 1.21
N LYS A 382 -18.94 -10.43 1.11
CA LYS A 382 -19.95 -10.93 2.05
C LYS A 382 -19.96 -12.46 2.13
N ASP A 383 -19.81 -13.12 0.99
CA ASP A 383 -19.90 -14.57 0.88
C ASP A 383 -18.51 -15.26 0.89
N SER A 384 -17.45 -14.50 1.19
CA SER A 384 -16.10 -15.04 1.33
C SER A 384 -15.62 -14.90 2.77
N PRO A 385 -15.10 -15.98 3.40
CA PRO A 385 -14.49 -15.89 4.72
C PRO A 385 -13.17 -15.13 4.70
N LEU A 386 -12.53 -15.02 3.53
CA LEU A 386 -11.19 -14.48 3.35
C LEU A 386 -11.19 -13.36 2.30
N ALA A 387 -10.19 -12.49 2.40
CA ALA A 387 -10.00 -11.42 1.42
C ALA A 387 -9.50 -11.98 0.07
N GLN A 388 -9.95 -11.35 -0.99
CA GLN A 388 -9.69 -11.72 -2.38
C GLN A 388 -9.20 -10.51 -3.16
N LEU A 389 -8.44 -10.75 -4.23
CA LEU A 389 -8.07 -9.72 -5.18
C LEU A 389 -9.23 -9.49 -6.14
N ARG A 390 -9.56 -8.22 -6.33
CA ARG A 390 -10.53 -7.75 -7.32
C ARG A 390 -9.88 -6.75 -8.26
N GLN A 391 -10.48 -6.60 -9.43
CA GLN A 391 -10.11 -5.55 -10.39
C GLN A 391 -11.34 -4.96 -11.05
N THR A 392 -11.17 -3.75 -11.59
CA THR A 392 -12.08 -3.14 -12.58
C THR A 392 -11.27 -2.51 -13.69
N ARG A 393 -11.85 -2.45 -14.89
CA ARG A 393 -11.34 -1.68 -16.02
C ARG A 393 -12.28 -0.53 -16.27
N TRP A 394 -11.74 0.67 -16.42
CA TRP A 394 -12.52 1.88 -16.51
C TRP A 394 -11.77 2.97 -17.27
N ARG A 395 -12.45 4.06 -17.64
CA ARG A 395 -11.85 5.20 -18.38
C ARG A 395 -12.31 6.51 -17.79
N LEU A 396 -11.44 7.50 -17.80
CA LEU A 396 -11.82 8.90 -17.70
C LEU A 396 -12.37 9.34 -19.05
N LYS A 397 -13.51 10.02 -19.02
CA LYS A 397 -14.03 10.70 -20.24
C LYS A 397 -13.34 12.05 -20.31
N GLY A 398 -12.77 12.35 -21.46
CA GLY A 398 -12.05 13.59 -21.74
C GLY A 398 -12.94 14.83 -21.77
#